data_181ba14e27582fb40a3ca0abe6e72d20
#
_entry.id   181ba14e27582fb40a3ca0abe6e72d20
#
_cell.length_a   1.000
_cell.length_b   1.000
_cell.length_c   1.000
_cell.angle_alpha   90.00
_cell.angle_beta   90.00
_cell.angle_gamma   90.00
#
_symmetry.space_group_name_H-M   'P 1'
#
loop_
_entity.id
_entity.type
_entity.pdbx_description
1 polymer ?
#
loop_
_entity_poly.entity_id
_entity_poly.type
_entity_poly.pdbx_seq_one_letter_code
_entity_poly.pdbx_strand_id
1 'polypeptide(L)'
;MIKKLTALAIALALTCALAGCGGSAPASSAPASSAPAASSGTAASSSAAPAEAVELHVFAAASMTETMDQIIESYKTVAPHVTILPTYDSSGTLKTQIQEGADCDLFISAAPKQMNALDGSLKDNADKNPDGLDMIETGSRVDLLENKVTLVVPEGNPKGIESFDQLAELLKSGDVMLAIGNSDVPVGQYTLKIFSYYGLEEADLAAAGVLTYGSNVKEVTTQVSEGVVDCGVIYATDAYSAGLTVVASATADMCGQVIYPAAV
;
A
#
# COMPACT_ATOMS: atom_id res chain seq x y z
N MET A 1 8.75 -35.41 26.00
CA MET A 1 7.80 -35.33 27.13
C MET A 1 6.59 -34.56 26.68
N ILE A 2 5.48 -35.23 26.64
CA ILE A 2 4.16 -34.79 26.15
C ILE A 2 3.42 -34.13 27.32
N LYS A 3 2.79 -32.97 27.13
CA LYS A 3 1.65 -32.46 27.92
C LYS A 3 0.76 -31.64 26.98
N LYS A 4 -0.27 -32.21 26.44
CA LYS A 4 -1.72 -32.31 26.70
C LYS A 4 -2.40 -30.97 27.01
N LEU A 5 -3.15 -30.56 26.01
CA LEU A 5 -4.56 -30.13 25.90
C LEU A 5 -5.32 -29.75 27.18
N THR A 6 -6.03 -28.66 27.13
CA THR A 6 -7.45 -28.61 27.54
C THR A 6 -8.23 -27.54 26.73
N ALA A 7 -9.24 -28.02 26.00
CA ALA A 7 -10.31 -27.26 25.39
C ALA A 7 -11.33 -26.88 26.47
N LEU A 8 -11.91 -25.68 26.39
CA LEU A 8 -13.10 -25.31 27.14
C LEU A 8 -14.13 -24.74 26.19
N ALA A 9 -15.14 -25.55 25.86
CA ALA A 9 -16.38 -25.18 25.20
C ALA A 9 -17.34 -24.59 26.25
N ILE A 10 -17.93 -23.43 25.97
CA ILE A 10 -19.10 -22.95 26.69
C ILE A 10 -20.19 -22.71 25.67
N ALA A 11 -21.15 -23.63 25.64
CA ALA A 11 -22.46 -23.47 25.03
C ALA A 11 -23.38 -22.76 26.03
N LEU A 12 -24.09 -21.72 25.61
CA LEU A 12 -25.23 -21.23 26.34
C LEU A 12 -26.39 -20.98 25.37
N ALA A 13 -27.33 -21.91 25.41
CA ALA A 13 -28.66 -21.78 24.82
C ALA A 13 -29.54 -20.98 25.77
N LEU A 14 -30.34 -20.06 25.27
CA LEU A 14 -31.55 -19.63 25.99
C LEU A 14 -32.68 -19.42 25.03
N THR A 15 -33.77 -20.12 25.38
CA THR A 15 -35.02 -20.34 24.70
C THR A 15 -36.08 -19.24 24.97
N CYS A 16 -36.96 -19.04 23.97
CA CYS A 16 -38.41 -18.79 24.02
C CYS A 16 -39.03 -17.75 24.96
N ALA A 17 -39.88 -16.92 24.38
CA ALA A 17 -41.32 -16.97 24.75
C ALA A 17 -42.18 -16.19 23.73
N LEU A 18 -43.16 -16.90 23.22
CA LEU A 18 -44.36 -16.42 22.52
C LEU A 18 -45.40 -15.88 23.52
N ALA A 19 -46.20 -14.93 23.08
CA ALA A 19 -47.65 -14.76 23.37
C ALA A 19 -48.02 -13.34 22.89
N GLY A 20 -49.08 -13.06 22.17
CA GLY A 20 -50.25 -13.75 21.82
C GLY A 20 -51.41 -12.74 21.67
N CYS A 21 -52.22 -12.87 20.64
CA CYS A 21 -53.68 -12.55 20.53
C CYS A 21 -54.14 -11.13 20.87
N GLY A 22 -55.00 -10.46 20.18
CA GLY A 22 -56.10 -10.80 19.28
C GLY A 22 -57.12 -9.66 19.27
N GLY A 23 -58.02 -9.63 18.29
CA GLY A 23 -59.33 -8.99 18.45
C GLY A 23 -59.71 -8.00 17.36
N SER A 24 -60.31 -8.50 16.33
CA SER A 24 -61.68 -8.28 15.78
C SER A 24 -62.16 -6.87 15.41
N ALA A 25 -62.53 -6.75 14.14
CA ALA A 25 -63.39 -5.73 13.55
C ALA A 25 -64.84 -5.81 14.10
N PRO A 26 -65.78 -4.89 13.82
CA PRO A 26 -66.38 -4.80 12.51
C PRO A 26 -66.86 -3.40 12.00
N ALA A 27 -67.08 -3.39 10.69
CA ALA A 27 -67.85 -2.60 9.75
C ALA A 27 -68.87 -1.53 10.22
N SER A 28 -68.99 -0.42 9.45
CA SER A 28 -70.22 -0.06 8.75
C SER A 28 -70.11 1.26 7.95
N SER A 29 -70.57 1.15 6.71
CA SER A 29 -71.36 2.07 5.84
C SER A 29 -70.76 3.42 5.38
N ALA A 30 -70.68 3.50 4.04
CA ALA A 30 -70.68 4.70 3.19
C ALA A 30 -72.03 5.45 3.19
N PRO A 31 -72.17 6.69 2.62
CA PRO A 31 -72.15 6.84 1.18
C PRO A 31 -71.48 8.13 0.60
N ALA A 32 -71.39 8.10 -0.71
CA ALA A 32 -70.84 8.96 -1.72
C ALA A 32 -71.09 10.49 -1.65
N SER A 33 -70.10 11.28 -2.18
CA SER A 33 -70.41 12.41 -3.07
C SER A 33 -69.19 12.82 -3.87
N SER A 34 -69.33 12.69 -5.17
CA SER A 34 -68.76 13.41 -6.35
C SER A 34 -67.55 14.30 -6.26
N ALA A 35 -66.68 14.04 -7.24
CA ALA A 35 -65.42 14.66 -7.74
C ALA A 35 -65.48 16.20 -8.02
N PRO A 36 -64.29 16.88 -8.30
CA PRO A 36 -63.57 16.65 -9.55
C PRO A 36 -62.05 16.51 -9.44
N ALA A 37 -61.49 15.99 -10.51
CA ALA A 37 -60.09 15.70 -10.76
C ALA A 37 -59.18 16.91 -10.65
N ALA A 38 -58.14 16.77 -9.83
CA ALA A 38 -56.91 17.53 -9.98
C ALA A 38 -55.80 16.51 -10.26
N SER A 39 -55.28 16.60 -11.47
CA SER A 39 -54.14 15.83 -11.95
C SER A 39 -52.88 16.28 -11.17
N SER A 40 -52.53 15.57 -10.13
CA SER A 40 -51.25 15.71 -9.47
C SER A 40 -50.32 14.67 -10.09
N GLY A 41 -49.44 15.17 -10.97
CA GLY A 41 -48.33 14.38 -11.46
C GLY A 41 -47.50 13.85 -10.30
N THR A 42 -47.60 12.55 -10.05
CA THR A 42 -46.74 11.82 -9.16
C THR A 42 -45.37 11.81 -9.80
N ALA A 43 -44.48 12.70 -9.35
CA ALA A 43 -43.04 12.53 -9.58
C ALA A 43 -42.70 11.18 -8.97
N ALA A 44 -42.47 10.21 -9.81
CA ALA A 44 -41.85 8.96 -9.40
C ALA A 44 -40.45 9.30 -8.85
N SER A 45 -40.34 9.39 -7.54
CA SER A 45 -39.06 9.36 -6.86
C SER A 45 -38.51 7.97 -7.13
N SER A 46 -37.59 7.89 -8.08
CA SER A 46 -36.78 6.70 -8.30
C SER A 46 -35.90 6.54 -7.05
N SER A 47 -36.44 5.82 -6.07
CA SER A 47 -35.60 5.28 -4.99
C SER A 47 -34.68 4.26 -5.64
N ALA A 48 -33.46 4.66 -5.96
CA ALA A 48 -32.40 3.71 -6.30
C ALA A 48 -32.30 2.71 -5.13
N ALA A 49 -32.29 1.43 -5.43
CA ALA A 49 -31.99 0.41 -4.42
C ALA A 49 -30.67 0.75 -3.74
N PRO A 50 -30.51 0.50 -2.44
CA PRO A 50 -29.22 0.67 -1.78
C PRO A 50 -28.16 -0.09 -2.57
N ALA A 51 -27.03 0.56 -2.85
CA ALA A 51 -25.91 -0.11 -3.49
C ALA A 51 -25.44 -1.27 -2.59
N GLU A 52 -25.15 -2.40 -3.20
CA GLU A 52 -24.65 -3.57 -2.48
C GLU A 52 -23.30 -3.25 -1.83
N ALA A 53 -23.07 -3.77 -0.61
CA ALA A 53 -21.80 -3.58 0.09
C ALA A 53 -20.68 -4.32 -0.67
N VAL A 54 -19.56 -3.64 -0.90
CA VAL A 54 -18.38 -4.16 -1.61
C VAL A 54 -17.16 -4.01 -0.73
N GLU A 55 -16.33 -5.05 -0.66
CA GLU A 55 -14.99 -4.99 -0.07
C GLU A 55 -13.96 -4.97 -1.20
N LEU A 56 -12.94 -4.11 -1.08
CA LEU A 56 -11.82 -4.03 -2.01
C LEU A 56 -10.51 -4.25 -1.26
N HIS A 57 -9.77 -5.28 -1.62
CA HIS A 57 -8.44 -5.58 -1.12
C HIS A 57 -7.41 -4.80 -1.92
N VAL A 58 -6.79 -3.81 -1.29
CA VAL A 58 -5.80 -2.94 -1.95
C VAL A 58 -4.42 -3.23 -1.40
N PHE A 59 -3.54 -3.78 -2.25
CA PHE A 59 -2.14 -3.96 -1.92
C PHE A 59 -1.35 -2.74 -2.37
N ALA A 60 -0.79 -2.00 -1.45
CA ALA A 60 -0.06 -0.77 -1.74
C ALA A 60 1.33 -0.78 -1.11
N ALA A 61 2.32 -0.30 -1.87
CA ALA A 61 3.67 -0.14 -1.36
C ALA A 61 3.68 0.62 -0.02
N ALA A 62 4.50 0.20 0.94
CA ALA A 62 4.58 0.77 2.28
C ALA A 62 4.79 2.29 2.29
N SER A 63 5.45 2.85 1.27
CA SER A 63 5.60 4.30 1.07
C SER A 63 4.27 5.04 0.82
N MET A 64 3.18 4.30 0.53
CA MET A 64 1.85 4.85 0.27
C MET A 64 0.97 4.90 1.53
N THR A 65 1.41 4.34 2.66
CA THR A 65 0.57 4.13 3.85
C THR A 65 -0.23 5.38 4.23
N GLU A 66 0.43 6.49 4.52
CA GLU A 66 -0.23 7.70 5.01
C GLU A 66 -1.14 8.33 3.94
N THR A 67 -0.73 8.24 2.67
CA THR A 67 -1.52 8.78 1.55
C THR A 67 -2.75 7.92 1.29
N MET A 68 -2.61 6.59 1.30
CA MET A 68 -3.73 5.67 1.12
C MET A 68 -4.74 5.77 2.26
N ASP A 69 -4.30 5.89 3.50
CA ASP A 69 -5.19 6.07 4.64
C ASP A 69 -6.06 7.33 4.49
N GLN A 70 -5.48 8.44 3.99
CA GLN A 70 -6.22 9.66 3.69
C GLN A 70 -7.19 9.48 2.51
N ILE A 71 -6.78 8.75 1.47
CA ILE A 71 -7.64 8.43 0.33
C ILE A 71 -8.82 7.57 0.79
N ILE A 72 -8.56 6.53 1.59
CA ILE A 72 -9.59 5.63 2.11
C ILE A 72 -10.63 6.42 2.93
N GLU A 73 -10.17 7.31 3.81
CA GLU A 73 -11.08 8.14 4.60
C GLU A 73 -11.93 9.07 3.73
N SER A 74 -11.32 9.68 2.73
CA SER A 74 -12.03 10.53 1.78
C SER A 74 -13.02 9.74 0.92
N TYR A 75 -12.66 8.52 0.52
CA TYR A 75 -13.47 7.67 -0.35
C TYR A 75 -14.78 7.21 0.29
N LYS A 76 -14.83 7.09 1.62
CA LYS A 76 -16.06 6.80 2.37
C LYS A 76 -17.19 7.78 2.08
N THR A 77 -16.86 9.04 1.75
CA THR A 77 -17.85 10.05 1.39
C THR A 77 -18.33 9.90 -0.05
N VAL A 78 -17.52 9.34 -0.94
CA VAL A 78 -17.81 9.13 -2.37
C VAL A 78 -18.63 7.86 -2.58
N ALA A 79 -18.22 6.78 -1.91
CA ALA A 79 -18.83 5.46 -2.05
C ALA A 79 -18.98 4.79 -0.66
N PRO A 80 -19.99 5.19 0.15
CA PRO A 80 -20.13 4.71 1.53
C PRO A 80 -20.46 3.21 1.63
N HIS A 81 -20.82 2.58 0.52
CA HIS A 81 -21.08 1.14 0.44
C HIS A 81 -19.81 0.32 0.12
N VAL A 82 -18.66 0.99 -0.13
CA VAL A 82 -17.37 0.34 -0.41
C VAL A 82 -16.48 0.41 0.83
N THR A 83 -15.97 -0.74 1.24
CA THR A 83 -14.96 -0.86 2.28
C THR A 83 -13.63 -1.20 1.63
N ILE A 84 -12.63 -0.33 1.77
CA ILE A 84 -11.27 -0.60 1.29
C ILE A 84 -10.47 -1.23 2.42
N LEU A 85 -9.89 -2.39 2.15
CA LEU A 85 -9.04 -3.18 3.07
C LEU A 85 -7.59 -3.10 2.57
N PRO A 86 -6.76 -2.19 3.12
CA PRO A 86 -5.39 -2.03 2.65
C PRO A 86 -4.45 -3.06 3.26
N THR A 87 -3.49 -3.51 2.46
CA THR A 87 -2.30 -4.26 2.92
C THR A 87 -1.07 -3.48 2.48
N TYR A 88 -0.22 -3.12 3.45
CA TYR A 88 0.98 -2.32 3.20
C TYR A 88 2.25 -3.14 3.47
N ASP A 89 3.10 -3.27 2.47
CA ASP A 89 4.43 -3.87 2.61
C ASP A 89 5.33 -3.42 1.44
N SER A 90 6.54 -3.99 1.35
CA SER A 90 7.36 -3.81 0.16
C SER A 90 6.63 -4.33 -1.07
N SER A 91 6.80 -3.67 -2.21
CA SER A 91 6.15 -4.13 -3.44
C SER A 91 6.61 -5.52 -3.86
N GLY A 92 7.81 -5.95 -3.44
CA GLY A 92 8.31 -7.31 -3.66
C GLY A 92 7.54 -8.34 -2.85
N THR A 93 7.33 -8.07 -1.55
CA THR A 93 6.52 -8.91 -0.67
C THR A 93 5.08 -9.02 -1.18
N LEU A 94 4.45 -7.89 -1.51
CA LEU A 94 3.08 -7.85 -2.03
C LEU A 94 2.94 -8.63 -3.35
N LYS A 95 3.91 -8.46 -4.27
CA LYS A 95 3.97 -9.24 -5.50
C LYS A 95 4.01 -10.75 -5.20
N THR A 96 4.82 -11.17 -4.24
CA THR A 96 4.92 -12.58 -3.84
C THR A 96 3.61 -13.09 -3.27
N GLN A 97 2.93 -12.33 -2.42
CA GLN A 97 1.61 -12.68 -1.88
C GLN A 97 0.57 -12.85 -3.01
N ILE A 98 0.57 -11.97 -4.02
CA ILE A 98 -0.30 -12.11 -5.20
C ILE A 98 0.03 -13.39 -5.96
N GLN A 99 1.31 -13.70 -6.18
CA GLN A 99 1.75 -14.94 -6.82
C GLN A 99 1.32 -16.21 -6.06
N GLU A 100 1.25 -16.12 -4.73
CA GLU A 100 0.80 -17.20 -3.85
C GLU A 100 -0.72 -17.29 -3.73
N GLY A 101 -1.47 -16.41 -4.42
CA GLY A 101 -2.92 -16.44 -4.51
C GLY A 101 -3.64 -15.63 -3.45
N ALA A 102 -3.01 -14.61 -2.87
CA ALA A 102 -3.70 -13.68 -1.99
C ALA A 102 -4.72 -12.85 -2.80
N ASP A 103 -5.90 -12.63 -2.20
CA ASP A 103 -6.93 -11.78 -2.78
C ASP A 103 -6.43 -10.33 -2.87
N CYS A 104 -6.39 -9.79 -4.08
CA CYS A 104 -5.95 -8.42 -4.37
C CYS A 104 -6.75 -7.86 -5.54
N ASP A 105 -7.56 -6.84 -5.28
CA ASP A 105 -8.37 -6.16 -6.30
C ASP A 105 -7.60 -5.00 -6.95
N LEU A 106 -6.65 -4.40 -6.23
CA LEU A 106 -5.82 -3.32 -6.74
C LEU A 106 -4.41 -3.43 -6.18
N PHE A 107 -3.42 -3.52 -7.04
CA PHE A 107 -2.00 -3.48 -6.66
C PHE A 107 -1.37 -2.16 -7.05
N ILE A 108 -0.71 -1.47 -6.10
CA ILE A 108 0.06 -0.24 -6.31
C ILE A 108 1.52 -0.50 -5.92
N SER A 109 2.39 -0.54 -6.90
CA SER A 109 3.81 -0.82 -6.72
C SER A 109 4.64 0.46 -6.72
N ALA A 110 5.71 0.51 -5.89
CA ALA A 110 6.66 1.62 -5.86
C ALA A 110 7.73 1.55 -6.98
N ALA A 111 7.64 0.57 -7.87
CA ALA A 111 8.48 0.47 -9.06
C ALA A 111 7.81 -0.36 -10.15
N PRO A 112 8.12 -0.11 -11.45
CA PRO A 112 7.61 -0.91 -12.56
C PRO A 112 8.02 -2.38 -12.53
N LYS A 113 9.17 -2.72 -11.92
CA LYS A 113 9.72 -4.09 -11.93
C LYS A 113 8.75 -5.12 -11.36
N GLN A 114 8.16 -4.86 -10.21
CA GLN A 114 7.24 -5.79 -9.55
C GLN A 114 5.92 -5.93 -10.33
N MET A 115 5.42 -4.82 -10.86
CA MET A 115 4.25 -4.82 -11.73
C MET A 115 4.51 -5.58 -13.03
N ASN A 116 5.66 -5.36 -13.66
CA ASN A 116 6.06 -6.06 -14.90
C ASN A 116 6.08 -7.57 -14.72
N ALA A 117 6.52 -8.05 -13.56
CA ALA A 117 6.63 -9.48 -13.26
C ALA A 117 5.27 -10.19 -13.16
N LEU A 118 4.17 -9.45 -13.00
CA LEU A 118 2.79 -9.98 -12.96
C LEU A 118 2.02 -9.72 -14.26
N ASP A 119 2.56 -8.90 -15.17
CA ASP A 119 1.88 -8.39 -16.35
C ASP A 119 1.97 -9.39 -17.51
N GLY A 120 0.85 -10.04 -17.86
CA GLY A 120 0.76 -11.01 -18.94
C GLY A 120 1.12 -10.47 -20.32
N SER A 121 1.01 -9.15 -20.53
CA SER A 121 1.47 -8.52 -21.78
C SER A 121 2.99 -8.59 -21.96
N LEU A 122 3.73 -8.86 -20.90
CA LEU A 122 5.19 -8.98 -20.84
C LEU A 122 5.68 -10.43 -20.67
N LYS A 123 4.80 -11.43 -20.71
CA LYS A 123 5.11 -12.84 -20.43
C LYS A 123 6.20 -13.45 -21.33
N ASP A 124 6.35 -12.92 -22.53
CA ASP A 124 7.37 -13.37 -23.49
C ASP A 124 8.72 -12.61 -23.31
N ASN A 125 8.82 -11.71 -22.33
CA ASN A 125 10.02 -10.95 -22.02
C ASN A 125 10.60 -11.41 -20.67
N ALA A 126 11.55 -12.33 -20.71
CA ALA A 126 12.16 -12.93 -19.52
C ALA A 126 12.88 -11.91 -18.61
N ASP A 127 13.33 -10.77 -19.14
CA ASP A 127 13.97 -9.71 -18.31
C ASP A 127 12.95 -8.94 -17.47
N LYS A 128 11.70 -8.88 -17.92
CA LYS A 128 10.62 -8.12 -17.25
C LYS A 128 9.65 -9.00 -16.48
N ASN A 129 9.31 -10.16 -17.05
CA ASN A 129 8.40 -11.14 -16.46
C ASN A 129 9.04 -12.54 -16.57
N PRO A 130 10.02 -12.84 -15.70
CA PRO A 130 10.82 -14.06 -15.80
C PRO A 130 10.01 -15.34 -15.62
N ASP A 131 8.91 -15.28 -14.87
CA ASP A 131 8.06 -16.44 -14.59
C ASP A 131 6.88 -16.57 -15.58
N GLY A 132 6.76 -15.64 -16.55
CA GLY A 132 5.70 -15.62 -17.54
C GLY A 132 4.28 -15.49 -16.98
N LEU A 133 4.13 -14.79 -15.85
CA LEU A 133 2.87 -14.65 -15.14
C LEU A 133 1.89 -13.74 -15.89
N ASP A 134 0.60 -13.99 -15.70
CA ASP A 134 -0.50 -13.24 -16.27
C ASP A 134 -1.56 -13.03 -15.17
N MET A 135 -1.31 -12.08 -14.27
CA MET A 135 -2.08 -11.85 -13.04
C MET A 135 -2.63 -10.42 -12.96
N ILE A 136 -2.46 -9.63 -14.01
CA ILE A 136 -2.96 -8.27 -14.15
C ILE A 136 -4.07 -8.25 -15.17
N GLU A 137 -5.22 -7.65 -14.86
CA GLU A 137 -6.31 -7.43 -15.81
C GLU A 137 -5.81 -6.61 -17.02
N THR A 138 -5.97 -7.16 -18.21
CA THR A 138 -5.44 -6.57 -19.43
C THR A 138 -5.98 -5.15 -19.64
N GLY A 139 -5.07 -4.18 -19.72
CA GLY A 139 -5.39 -2.77 -19.95
C GLY A 139 -5.76 -1.98 -18.70
N SER A 140 -5.74 -2.59 -17.50
CA SER A 140 -5.99 -1.90 -16.24
C SER A 140 -4.78 -1.09 -15.75
N ARG A 141 -3.58 -1.43 -16.21
CA ARG A 141 -2.34 -0.83 -15.75
C ARG A 141 -2.23 0.65 -16.12
N VAL A 142 -1.90 1.48 -15.15
CA VAL A 142 -1.61 2.91 -15.30
C VAL A 142 -0.34 3.28 -14.54
N ASP A 143 0.42 4.24 -15.05
CA ASP A 143 1.48 4.90 -14.30
C ASP A 143 0.82 5.99 -13.43
N LEU A 144 0.58 5.67 -12.16
CA LEU A 144 -0.27 6.44 -11.27
C LEU A 144 0.38 7.75 -10.83
N LEU A 145 1.65 7.68 -10.41
CA LEU A 145 2.41 8.83 -9.91
C LEU A 145 3.91 8.65 -10.05
N GLU A 146 4.65 9.74 -9.90
CA GLU A 146 6.11 9.78 -9.81
C GLU A 146 6.54 10.19 -8.40
N ASN A 147 7.61 9.59 -7.87
CA ASN A 147 8.21 9.92 -6.60
C ASN A 147 9.70 10.28 -6.79
N LYS A 148 10.41 10.55 -5.71
CA LYS A 148 11.85 10.82 -5.71
C LYS A 148 12.55 9.98 -4.65
N VAL A 149 13.69 9.42 -5.01
CA VAL A 149 14.61 8.80 -4.04
C VAL A 149 15.46 9.91 -3.41
N THR A 150 15.56 9.89 -2.09
CA THR A 150 16.26 10.90 -1.30
C THR A 150 17.24 10.29 -0.33
N LEU A 151 18.29 11.02 -0.06
CA LEU A 151 19.22 10.78 1.05
C LEU A 151 18.73 11.59 2.24
N VAL A 152 18.48 10.89 3.34
CA VAL A 152 18.01 11.48 4.60
C VAL A 152 19.00 11.21 5.72
N VAL A 153 18.96 12.09 6.71
CA VAL A 153 19.80 12.02 7.91
C VAL A 153 18.94 12.16 9.16
N PRO A 154 19.38 11.62 10.31
CA PRO A 154 18.73 11.85 11.59
C PRO A 154 18.85 13.31 12.03
N GLU A 155 18.12 13.66 13.08
CA GLU A 155 18.14 15.00 13.65
C GLU A 155 19.58 15.43 13.98
N GLY A 156 19.91 16.68 13.60
CA GLY A 156 21.19 17.27 13.83
C GLY A 156 22.32 16.82 12.88
N ASN A 157 22.07 15.84 12.00
CA ASN A 157 23.04 15.36 10.99
C ASN A 157 24.46 15.19 11.57
N PRO A 158 24.69 14.24 12.51
CA PRO A 158 25.95 14.16 13.27
C PRO A 158 27.20 13.95 12.40
N LYS A 159 27.04 13.38 11.20
CA LYS A 159 28.13 13.12 10.24
C LYS A 159 28.33 14.25 9.24
N GLY A 160 27.47 15.28 9.23
CA GLY A 160 27.55 16.39 8.30
C GLY A 160 27.41 15.97 6.84
N ILE A 161 26.53 14.99 6.55
CA ILE A 161 26.32 14.47 5.19
C ILE A 161 25.45 15.45 4.43
N GLU A 162 25.90 15.90 3.26
CA GLU A 162 25.21 16.92 2.47
C GLU A 162 24.88 16.46 1.03
N SER A 163 25.47 15.36 0.55
CA SER A 163 25.31 14.91 -0.84
C SER A 163 25.55 13.41 -1.01
N PHE A 164 25.09 12.86 -2.13
CA PHE A 164 25.42 11.50 -2.55
C PHE A 164 26.90 11.35 -2.90
N ASP A 165 27.57 12.39 -3.43
CA ASP A 165 29.01 12.34 -3.69
C ASP A 165 29.80 12.15 -2.40
N GLN A 166 29.48 12.91 -1.35
CA GLN A 166 30.09 12.76 -0.04
C GLN A 166 29.76 11.40 0.59
N LEU A 167 28.51 10.95 0.48
CA LEU A 167 28.12 9.62 0.96
C LEU A 167 28.95 8.53 0.31
N ALA A 168 29.19 8.60 -1.01
CA ALA A 168 29.98 7.60 -1.71
C ALA A 168 31.43 7.51 -1.17
N GLU A 169 32.06 8.64 -0.83
CA GLU A 169 33.37 8.65 -0.23
C GLU A 169 33.37 8.11 1.22
N LEU A 170 32.38 8.46 2.02
CA LEU A 170 32.22 7.95 3.38
C LEU A 170 31.96 6.44 3.41
N LEU A 171 31.21 5.90 2.45
CA LEU A 171 31.00 4.46 2.30
C LEU A 171 32.29 3.73 1.95
N LYS A 172 33.12 4.28 1.05
CA LYS A 172 34.43 3.72 0.69
C LYS A 172 35.41 3.72 1.87
N SER A 173 35.37 4.75 2.72
CA SER A 173 36.27 4.84 3.90
C SER A 173 35.78 4.01 5.09
N GLY A 174 34.51 3.55 5.08
CA GLY A 174 33.91 2.83 6.21
C GLY A 174 33.46 3.72 7.37
N ASP A 175 33.34 5.04 7.14
CA ASP A 175 33.07 6.02 8.21
C ASP A 175 31.58 6.35 8.40
N VAL A 176 30.67 5.65 7.71
CA VAL A 176 29.24 5.89 7.76
C VAL A 176 28.45 4.59 7.81
N MET A 177 27.35 4.58 8.54
CA MET A 177 26.33 3.52 8.53
C MET A 177 25.13 3.99 7.73
N LEU A 178 24.80 3.28 6.65
CA LEU A 178 23.69 3.58 5.74
C LEU A 178 22.59 2.53 5.84
N ALA A 179 21.35 2.97 6.07
CA ALA A 179 20.17 2.11 5.94
C ALA A 179 19.61 2.13 4.52
N ILE A 180 19.35 0.95 3.96
CA ILE A 180 18.76 0.75 2.65
C ILE A 180 17.64 -0.31 2.69
N GLY A 181 16.74 -0.32 1.70
CA GLY A 181 15.84 -1.45 1.49
C GLY A 181 16.62 -2.68 0.99
N ASN A 182 16.17 -3.89 1.37
CA ASN A 182 16.73 -5.12 0.81
C ASN A 182 16.35 -5.29 -0.69
N SER A 183 16.74 -6.41 -1.31
CA SER A 183 16.55 -6.69 -2.74
C SER A 183 15.07 -6.70 -3.19
N ASP A 184 14.12 -6.97 -2.28
CA ASP A 184 12.67 -7.02 -2.57
C ASP A 184 12.00 -5.65 -2.43
N VAL A 185 12.70 -4.69 -1.85
CA VAL A 185 12.21 -3.33 -1.63
C VAL A 185 12.56 -2.45 -2.82
N PRO A 186 11.58 -1.83 -3.51
CA PRO A 186 11.87 -0.98 -4.67
C PRO A 186 12.90 0.12 -4.41
N VAL A 187 12.84 0.82 -3.25
CA VAL A 187 13.85 1.85 -2.94
C VAL A 187 15.25 1.28 -2.77
N GLY A 188 15.37 0.03 -2.30
CA GLY A 188 16.65 -0.69 -2.28
C GLY A 188 17.19 -0.91 -3.68
N GLN A 189 16.33 -1.32 -4.62
CA GLN A 189 16.72 -1.50 -6.03
C GLN A 189 17.15 -0.18 -6.69
N TYR A 190 16.53 0.95 -6.34
CA TYR A 190 16.99 2.27 -6.77
C TYR A 190 18.33 2.64 -6.12
N THR A 191 18.53 2.27 -4.85
CA THR A 191 19.82 2.47 -4.15
C THR A 191 20.96 1.72 -4.81
N LEU A 192 20.73 0.47 -5.24
CA LEU A 192 21.75 -0.29 -5.99
C LEU A 192 22.14 0.38 -7.31
N LYS A 193 21.21 1.04 -7.98
CA LYS A 193 21.55 1.84 -9.17
C LYS A 193 22.38 3.05 -8.82
N ILE A 194 22.10 3.72 -7.68
CA ILE A 194 22.93 4.82 -7.17
C ILE A 194 24.33 4.30 -6.85
N PHE A 195 24.46 3.14 -6.21
CA PHE A 195 25.77 2.52 -5.98
C PHE A 195 26.52 2.29 -7.28
N SER A 196 25.86 1.69 -8.29
CA SER A 196 26.47 1.47 -9.61
C SER A 196 26.90 2.77 -10.28
N TYR A 197 26.14 3.86 -10.13
CA TYR A 197 26.49 5.19 -10.65
C TYR A 197 27.79 5.72 -10.04
N TYR A 198 28.05 5.44 -8.75
CA TYR A 198 29.29 5.81 -8.06
C TYR A 198 30.39 4.75 -8.10
N GLY A 199 30.20 3.66 -8.85
CA GLY A 199 31.15 2.55 -8.92
C GLY A 199 31.32 1.83 -7.58
N LEU A 200 30.25 1.73 -6.80
CA LEU A 200 30.18 1.00 -5.53
C LEU A 200 29.50 -0.35 -5.75
N GLU A 201 30.01 -1.39 -5.08
CA GLU A 201 29.40 -2.72 -5.08
C GLU A 201 28.76 -3.00 -3.73
N GLU A 202 27.47 -3.38 -3.74
CA GLU A 202 26.72 -3.68 -2.50
C GLU A 202 27.45 -4.73 -1.65
N ALA A 203 27.97 -5.79 -2.29
CA ALA A 203 28.62 -6.88 -1.58
C ALA A 203 29.87 -6.41 -0.82
N ASP A 204 30.64 -5.47 -1.37
CA ASP A 204 31.82 -4.91 -0.71
C ASP A 204 31.43 -4.03 0.48
N LEU A 205 30.38 -3.22 0.32
CA LEU A 205 29.84 -2.38 1.39
C LEU A 205 29.22 -3.21 2.52
N ALA A 206 28.50 -4.28 2.17
CA ALA A 206 27.96 -5.22 3.15
C ALA A 206 29.09 -5.93 3.92
N ALA A 207 30.14 -6.38 3.23
CA ALA A 207 31.31 -7.00 3.84
C ALA A 207 32.08 -6.02 4.76
N ALA A 208 32.10 -4.73 4.41
CA ALA A 208 32.67 -3.66 5.24
C ALA A 208 31.78 -3.34 6.47
N GLY A 209 30.55 -3.85 6.53
CA GLY A 209 29.63 -3.64 7.64
C GLY A 209 29.04 -2.22 7.70
N VAL A 210 29.00 -1.49 6.59
CA VAL A 210 28.49 -0.11 6.51
C VAL A 210 27.02 -0.02 6.08
N LEU A 211 26.37 -1.18 5.84
CA LEU A 211 24.97 -1.25 5.43
C LEU A 211 24.10 -1.91 6.50
N THR A 212 22.88 -1.39 6.66
CA THR A 212 21.77 -2.06 7.30
C THR A 212 20.61 -2.17 6.32
N TYR A 213 19.75 -3.16 6.52
CA TYR A 213 18.68 -3.47 5.58
C TYR A 213 17.31 -3.41 6.28
N GLY A 214 16.33 -2.79 5.59
CA GLY A 214 14.93 -2.89 5.94
C GLY A 214 14.19 -3.82 4.98
N SER A 215 13.19 -4.52 5.47
CA SER A 215 12.30 -5.37 4.66
C SER A 215 11.27 -4.55 3.88
N ASN A 216 11.08 -3.30 4.24
CA ASN A 216 10.31 -2.27 3.53
C ASN A 216 10.87 -0.88 3.86
N VAL A 217 10.36 0.16 3.15
CA VAL A 217 10.88 1.53 3.32
C VAL A 217 10.59 2.11 4.71
N LYS A 218 9.52 1.69 5.39
CA LYS A 218 9.20 2.19 6.74
C LYS A 218 10.22 1.74 7.78
N GLU A 219 10.75 0.53 7.66
CA GLU A 219 11.86 0.06 8.50
C GLU A 219 13.13 0.88 8.27
N VAL A 220 13.47 1.19 7.01
CA VAL A 220 14.60 2.09 6.70
C VAL A 220 14.39 3.46 7.33
N THR A 221 13.19 4.04 7.17
CA THR A 221 12.82 5.34 7.73
C THR A 221 12.97 5.34 9.26
N THR A 222 12.49 4.29 9.93
CA THR A 222 12.57 4.13 11.38
C THR A 222 14.02 4.09 11.86
N GLN A 223 14.89 3.32 11.20
CA GLN A 223 16.31 3.26 11.56
C GLN A 223 16.99 4.64 11.55
N VAL A 224 16.64 5.47 10.55
CA VAL A 224 17.16 6.84 10.47
C VAL A 224 16.55 7.74 11.54
N SER A 225 15.22 7.68 11.72
CA SER A 225 14.49 8.51 12.71
C SER A 225 14.97 8.26 14.13
N GLU A 226 15.31 7.02 14.46
CA GLU A 226 15.80 6.64 15.78
C GLU A 226 17.32 6.84 15.95
N GLY A 227 18.01 7.30 14.90
CA GLY A 227 19.47 7.53 14.94
C GLY A 227 20.29 6.24 15.09
N VAL A 228 19.73 5.09 14.68
CA VAL A 228 20.44 3.80 14.69
C VAL A 228 21.52 3.78 13.62
N VAL A 229 21.34 4.57 12.58
CA VAL A 229 22.25 4.75 11.43
C VAL A 229 22.55 6.23 11.20
N ASP A 230 23.60 6.52 10.46
CA ASP A 230 24.01 7.90 10.15
C ASP A 230 23.18 8.53 9.01
N CYS A 231 22.63 7.71 8.12
CA CYS A 231 21.78 8.15 7.00
C CYS A 231 20.97 6.98 6.43
N GLY A 232 20.04 7.32 5.53
CA GLY A 232 19.23 6.33 4.82
C GLY A 232 18.83 6.80 3.43
N VAL A 233 18.54 5.85 2.55
CA VAL A 233 17.96 6.12 1.24
C VAL A 233 16.50 5.69 1.25
N ILE A 234 15.58 6.67 1.14
CA ILE A 234 14.13 6.50 1.19
C ILE A 234 13.46 7.37 0.12
N TYR A 235 12.13 7.34 0.06
CA TYR A 235 11.41 8.27 -0.82
C TYR A 235 11.14 9.62 -0.14
N ALA A 236 10.97 10.66 -0.96
CA ALA A 236 10.65 12.01 -0.48
C ALA A 236 9.34 12.06 0.34
N THR A 237 8.36 11.22 -0.01
CA THR A 237 7.10 11.09 0.74
C THR A 237 7.32 10.53 2.13
N ASP A 238 8.16 9.49 2.27
CA ASP A 238 8.49 8.91 3.58
C ASP A 238 9.29 9.89 4.44
N ALA A 239 10.24 10.60 3.83
CA ALA A 239 11.00 11.66 4.52
C ALA A 239 10.07 12.75 5.06
N TYR A 240 9.10 13.20 4.25
CA TYR A 240 8.10 14.18 4.66
C TYR A 240 7.23 13.68 5.81
N SER A 241 6.68 12.47 5.67
CA SER A 241 5.80 11.89 6.70
C SER A 241 6.50 11.67 8.04
N ALA A 242 7.80 11.33 8.00
CA ALA A 242 8.61 11.11 9.20
C ALA A 242 9.27 12.38 9.74
N GLY A 243 9.15 13.53 9.05
CA GLY A 243 9.81 14.77 9.44
C GLY A 243 11.34 14.72 9.36
N LEU A 244 11.89 13.81 8.52
CA LEU A 244 13.33 13.66 8.36
C LEU A 244 13.93 14.74 7.46
N THR A 245 15.18 15.11 7.74
CA THR A 245 15.92 16.04 6.91
C THR A 245 16.40 15.37 5.63
N VAL A 246 15.93 15.86 4.48
CA VAL A 246 16.43 15.50 3.16
C VAL A 246 17.65 16.35 2.86
N VAL A 247 18.80 15.72 2.66
CA VAL A 247 20.06 16.42 2.31
C VAL A 247 20.36 16.37 0.82
N ALA A 248 19.85 15.36 0.10
CA ALA A 248 19.98 15.28 -1.35
C ALA A 248 18.83 14.47 -1.96
N SER A 249 18.52 14.73 -3.24
CA SER A 249 17.64 13.89 -4.05
C SER A 249 18.41 13.27 -5.19
N ALA A 250 18.18 11.98 -5.46
CA ALA A 250 18.79 11.30 -6.58
C ALA A 250 18.25 11.86 -7.91
N THR A 251 19.10 11.95 -8.90
CA THR A 251 18.72 12.35 -10.26
C THR A 251 18.27 11.13 -11.08
N ALA A 252 17.62 11.39 -12.21
CA ALA A 252 17.27 10.32 -13.14
C ALA A 252 18.51 9.59 -13.70
N ASP A 253 19.67 10.26 -13.80
CA ASP A 253 20.93 9.63 -14.23
C ASP A 253 21.46 8.64 -13.19
N MET A 254 21.20 8.89 -11.90
CA MET A 254 21.64 8.01 -10.80
C MET A 254 20.78 6.74 -10.70
N CYS A 255 19.46 6.84 -10.82
CA CYS A 255 18.60 5.71 -10.53
C CYS A 255 17.42 5.49 -11.50
N GLY A 256 17.26 6.37 -12.50
CA GLY A 256 16.09 6.39 -13.38
C GLY A 256 14.91 7.12 -12.76
N GLN A 257 13.80 7.17 -13.52
CA GLN A 257 12.52 7.70 -13.01
C GLN A 257 11.89 6.72 -12.00
N VAL A 258 11.29 7.27 -10.97
CA VAL A 258 10.60 6.52 -9.90
C VAL A 258 9.11 6.56 -10.16
N ILE A 259 8.63 5.59 -10.93
CA ILE A 259 7.21 5.48 -11.32
C ILE A 259 6.52 4.47 -10.43
N TYR A 260 5.32 4.81 -9.98
CA TYR A 260 4.41 3.96 -9.24
C TYR A 260 3.28 3.50 -10.18
N PRO A 261 3.35 2.31 -10.73
CA PRO A 261 2.23 1.74 -11.48
C PRO A 261 1.16 1.20 -10.55
N ALA A 262 -0.09 1.27 -11.00
CA ALA A 262 -1.24 0.62 -10.39
C ALA A 262 -1.95 -0.26 -11.42
N ALA A 263 -2.53 -1.36 -10.98
CA ALA A 263 -3.31 -2.28 -11.83
C ALA A 263 -4.29 -3.11 -11.01
N VAL A 264 -5.34 -3.60 -11.70
CA VAL A 264 -6.35 -4.53 -11.19
C VAL A 264 -5.97 -5.96 -11.55
#